data_3a4fa665c0d177ccb149cc4751692aa0
#
_entry.id   3a4fa665c0d177ccb149cc4751692aa0
#
_cell.length_a   1.000
_cell.length_b   1.000
_cell.length_c   1.000
_cell.angle_alpha   90.00
_cell.angle_beta   90.00
_cell.angle_gamma   90.00
#
_symmetry.space_group_name_H-M   'P 1'
#
loop_
_entity.id
_entity.type
_entity.pdbx_description
1 polymer ?
#
loop_
_entity_poly.entity_id
_entity_poly.type
_entity_poly.pdbx_seq_one_letter_code
_entity_poly.pdbx_strand_id
1 'polypeptide(L)'
;MKRSIWYKIKAELALWRMGAIPGIAIVGIVMLARWGGLLQTLELATLDRFLRWRDAEPVDDRILIVGIDEADIHRIGTYPIPDRNLAALIEKLETYKPSAIGIDLFRDLPVEPGHDKLVNVLQKYNNVFGVEKVLSEAIAPPPSLPPERVGFVDQVLDNGNLRRSLLATSNPQGEFKFSLPILLAETYLKPKGYILENVPDDEWGMAFNATELTRFQPNSGGYIRANAGGNQVLYNFRSGRQPFETVSLEQIKNDRIDPKLIRDRIVLIGITASSIKDVIIAPGIDASPSGQVYGVEINAHAVSQIISAVLDRRPLLTTPSEIWEYFLILIAGLFGISLARIFQSPYQIFASLILAILVLVLLCYLLLVNTGLWLPIVPAFLVLSINGASLTASNFYRYQQNLKLQLEERQFIIDYTFDTIHNGPLQTLKQLLRDSQGLNFQPELVSEKLLQLDRELRGVYQYIQQETITEGDSIYVGDTKIDLQNPTKEILYQVYSSTITRDFPFFSTLKFKIVKFEDIDSRQLTIDRKRNLCRFLEEALCNVGKHAVGVTRLKVVCMREKDRNIIRIEDNGEGIISASERVPKGRGTKQSLDLAQQLGGEFKRYSKTPKGTVCELSWFSV
;
A
#
# COMPACT_ATOMS: atom_id res chain seq x y z
N MET A 1 8.31 24.06 26.65
CA MET A 1 8.32 22.67 26.15
C MET A 1 6.97 22.20 25.59
N LYS A 2 5.82 22.31 26.29
CA LYS A 2 4.50 21.84 25.80
C LYS A 2 3.98 22.57 24.53
N ARG A 3 4.20 23.87 24.34
CA ARG A 3 3.76 24.63 23.14
C ARG A 3 4.56 24.28 21.87
N SER A 4 5.85 23.96 21.99
CA SER A 4 6.69 23.53 20.84
C SER A 4 6.24 22.18 20.28
N ILE A 5 5.83 21.25 21.16
CA ILE A 5 5.30 19.94 20.77
C ILE A 5 3.96 20.11 20.03
N TRP A 6 3.09 20.99 20.52
CA TRP A 6 1.79 21.28 19.88
C TRP A 6 1.93 21.92 18.49
N TYR A 7 2.93 22.78 18.28
CA TYR A 7 3.20 23.39 16.96
C TYR A 7 3.76 22.37 15.97
N LYS A 8 4.65 21.49 16.43
CA LYS A 8 5.13 20.34 15.62
C LYS A 8 3.98 19.40 15.27
N ILE A 9 3.12 19.08 16.23
CA ILE A 9 1.93 18.24 15.99
C ILE A 9 0.97 18.91 15.01
N LYS A 10 0.72 20.22 15.11
CA LYS A 10 -0.15 20.96 14.17
C LYS A 10 0.43 21.05 12.76
N ALA A 11 1.72 21.27 12.62
CA ALA A 11 2.41 21.26 11.33
C ALA A 11 2.42 19.85 10.71
N GLU A 12 2.66 18.84 11.55
CA GLU A 12 2.57 17.44 11.20
C GLU A 12 1.14 17.07 10.75
N LEU A 13 0.11 17.46 11.50
CA LEU A 13 -1.29 17.25 11.16
C LEU A 13 -1.72 17.95 9.85
N ALA A 14 -1.20 19.14 9.58
CA ALA A 14 -1.46 19.85 8.33
C ALA A 14 -0.84 19.13 7.11
N LEU A 15 0.37 18.59 7.27
CA LEU A 15 1.01 17.74 6.26
C LEU A 15 0.29 16.39 6.09
N TRP A 16 -0.20 15.81 7.21
CA TRP A 16 -1.04 14.61 7.16
C TRP A 16 -2.35 14.86 6.38
N ARG A 17 -2.99 16.00 6.56
CA ARG A 17 -4.24 16.33 5.85
C ARG A 17 -4.10 16.27 4.34
N MET A 18 -3.02 16.76 3.76
CA MET A 18 -2.87 16.83 2.31
C MET A 18 -2.58 15.47 1.65
N GLY A 19 -1.94 14.53 2.37
CA GLY A 19 -1.65 13.19 1.85
C GLY A 19 -2.62 12.10 2.35
N ALA A 20 -3.07 12.20 3.61
CA ALA A 20 -3.91 11.19 4.24
C ALA A 20 -5.38 11.23 3.80
N ILE A 21 -5.94 12.42 3.51
CA ILE A 21 -7.35 12.53 3.10
C ILE A 21 -7.62 11.76 1.79
N PRO A 22 -6.86 11.95 0.70
CA PRO A 22 -7.05 11.14 -0.51
C PRO A 22 -6.82 9.65 -0.25
N GLY A 23 -5.80 9.30 0.55
CA GLY A 23 -5.50 7.92 0.89
C GLY A 23 -6.61 7.23 1.68
N ILE A 24 -7.19 7.92 2.67
CA ILE A 24 -8.34 7.40 3.44
C ILE A 24 -9.59 7.29 2.55
N ALA A 25 -9.80 8.25 1.65
CA ALA A 25 -10.90 8.17 0.68
C ALA A 25 -10.78 6.93 -0.23
N ILE A 26 -9.56 6.61 -0.70
CA ILE A 26 -9.28 5.40 -1.49
C ILE A 26 -9.59 4.14 -0.66
N VAL A 27 -9.16 4.08 0.62
CA VAL A 27 -9.51 2.98 1.53
C VAL A 27 -11.03 2.83 1.63
N GLY A 28 -11.76 3.93 1.85
CA GLY A 28 -13.23 3.92 1.92
C GLY A 28 -13.89 3.43 0.62
N ILE A 29 -13.41 3.87 -0.53
CA ILE A 29 -13.91 3.44 -1.84
C ILE A 29 -13.70 1.94 -2.04
N VAL A 30 -12.50 1.42 -1.72
CA VAL A 30 -12.21 -0.01 -1.85
C VAL A 30 -13.03 -0.85 -0.87
N MET A 31 -13.24 -0.36 0.37
CA MET A 31 -14.12 -1.02 1.34
C MET A 31 -15.58 -1.07 0.83
N LEU A 32 -16.07 0.01 0.25
CA LEU A 32 -17.40 0.05 -0.37
C LEU A 32 -17.50 -0.87 -1.59
N ALA A 33 -16.47 -0.91 -2.44
CA ALA A 33 -16.42 -1.82 -3.58
C ALA A 33 -16.44 -3.29 -3.12
N ARG A 34 -15.71 -3.63 -2.04
CA ARG A 34 -15.78 -4.95 -1.41
C ARG A 34 -17.18 -5.23 -0.89
N TRP A 35 -17.74 -4.35 -0.07
CA TRP A 35 -19.08 -4.50 0.51
C TRP A 35 -20.16 -4.67 -0.57
N GLY A 36 -20.01 -4.00 -1.72
CA GLY A 36 -20.86 -4.14 -2.90
C GLY A 36 -20.62 -5.42 -3.73
N GLY A 37 -19.62 -6.25 -3.39
CA GLY A 37 -19.30 -7.49 -4.10
C GLY A 37 -18.53 -7.30 -5.40
N LEU A 38 -18.11 -6.06 -5.75
CA LEU A 38 -17.41 -5.76 -7.02
C LEU A 38 -16.04 -6.46 -7.13
N LEU A 39 -15.43 -6.83 -6.01
CA LEU A 39 -14.12 -7.46 -5.95
C LEU A 39 -14.19 -8.99 -5.84
N GLN A 40 -15.39 -9.57 -5.66
CA GLN A 40 -15.58 -11.00 -5.41
C GLN A 40 -14.96 -11.88 -6.52
N THR A 41 -15.22 -11.57 -7.79
CA THR A 41 -14.69 -12.37 -8.91
C THR A 41 -13.16 -12.41 -8.92
N LEU A 42 -12.51 -11.28 -8.62
CA LEU A 42 -11.05 -11.19 -8.55
C LEU A 42 -10.48 -11.98 -7.37
N GLU A 43 -11.14 -11.91 -6.21
CA GLU A 43 -10.76 -12.67 -5.03
C GLU A 43 -10.86 -14.17 -5.25
N LEU A 44 -11.98 -14.64 -5.82
CA LEU A 44 -12.17 -16.05 -6.13
C LEU A 44 -11.15 -16.55 -7.16
N ALA A 45 -10.86 -15.74 -8.19
CA ALA A 45 -9.82 -16.07 -9.17
C ALA A 45 -8.42 -16.13 -8.53
N THR A 46 -8.16 -15.29 -7.54
CA THR A 46 -6.88 -15.31 -6.79
C THR A 46 -6.78 -16.55 -5.91
N LEU A 47 -7.86 -16.95 -5.22
CA LEU A 47 -7.93 -18.20 -4.48
C LEU A 47 -7.63 -19.40 -5.39
N ASP A 48 -8.32 -19.49 -6.54
CA ASP A 48 -8.11 -20.56 -7.51
C ASP A 48 -6.66 -20.63 -7.97
N ARG A 49 -6.03 -19.46 -8.20
CA ARG A 49 -4.62 -19.39 -8.61
C ARG A 49 -3.70 -19.89 -7.50
N PHE A 50 -3.93 -19.47 -6.26
CA PHE A 50 -3.14 -19.90 -5.12
C PHE A 50 -3.26 -21.40 -4.86
N LEU A 51 -4.46 -21.97 -4.99
CA LEU A 51 -4.67 -23.42 -4.86
C LEU A 51 -3.91 -24.22 -5.94
N ARG A 52 -3.86 -23.71 -7.17
CA ARG A 52 -3.10 -24.35 -8.27
C ARG A 52 -1.59 -24.19 -8.14
N TRP A 53 -1.09 -23.17 -7.47
CA TRP A 53 0.35 -22.96 -7.30
C TRP A 53 0.98 -23.83 -6.21
N ARG A 54 0.16 -24.57 -5.46
CA ARG A 54 0.67 -25.48 -4.43
C ARG A 54 1.45 -26.63 -5.07
N ASP A 55 2.47 -27.09 -4.35
CA ASP A 55 3.18 -28.28 -4.72
C ASP A 55 2.24 -29.49 -4.76
N ALA A 56 2.54 -30.46 -5.61
CA ALA A 56 1.76 -31.69 -5.71
C ALA A 56 1.83 -32.47 -4.39
N GLU A 57 0.67 -32.83 -3.87
CA GLU A 57 0.53 -33.70 -2.70
C GLU A 57 0.66 -35.18 -3.13
N PRO A 58 1.08 -36.09 -2.23
CA PRO A 58 1.05 -37.52 -2.49
C PRO A 58 -0.37 -37.98 -2.83
N VAL A 59 -0.45 -39.03 -3.67
CA VAL A 59 -1.72 -39.68 -3.98
C VAL A 59 -2.40 -40.15 -2.68
N ASP A 60 -3.70 -39.91 -2.55
CA ASP A 60 -4.46 -40.41 -1.40
C ASP A 60 -4.79 -41.91 -1.61
N ASP A 61 -3.98 -42.73 -1.01
CA ASP A 61 -4.08 -44.20 -1.14
C ASP A 61 -5.29 -44.79 -0.40
N ARG A 62 -6.05 -44.02 0.35
CA ARG A 62 -7.30 -44.45 1.04
C ARG A 62 -8.50 -44.51 0.10
N ILE A 63 -8.41 -43.90 -1.08
CA ILE A 63 -9.50 -43.75 -2.03
C ILE A 63 -9.08 -44.33 -3.37
N LEU A 64 -9.94 -45.21 -3.93
CA LEU A 64 -9.81 -45.75 -5.27
C LEU A 64 -11.02 -45.29 -6.09
N ILE A 65 -10.78 -44.76 -7.28
CA ILE A 65 -11.82 -44.48 -8.26
C ILE A 65 -11.92 -45.65 -9.25
N VAL A 66 -13.10 -46.25 -9.37
CA VAL A 66 -13.44 -47.17 -10.45
C VAL A 66 -14.21 -46.38 -11.51
N GLY A 67 -13.46 -45.89 -12.50
CA GLY A 67 -14.01 -45.13 -13.61
C GLY A 67 -14.64 -46.05 -14.66
N ILE A 68 -15.88 -45.73 -15.05
CA ILE A 68 -16.52 -46.33 -16.23
C ILE A 68 -16.12 -45.46 -17.41
N ASP A 69 -15.12 -45.90 -18.14
CA ASP A 69 -14.53 -45.16 -19.25
C ASP A 69 -15.23 -45.47 -20.60
N GLU A 70 -14.77 -44.79 -21.65
CA GLU A 70 -15.31 -44.91 -22.98
C GLU A 70 -15.16 -46.35 -23.51
N ALA A 71 -14.05 -47.02 -23.20
CA ALA A 71 -13.79 -48.41 -23.63
C ALA A 71 -14.73 -49.38 -22.93
N ASP A 72 -15.07 -49.15 -21.68
CA ASP A 72 -16.03 -49.96 -20.92
C ASP A 72 -17.44 -49.83 -21.53
N ILE A 73 -17.88 -48.58 -21.87
CA ILE A 73 -19.17 -48.34 -22.50
C ILE A 73 -19.27 -49.03 -23.87
N HIS A 74 -18.25 -48.85 -24.70
CA HIS A 74 -18.22 -49.52 -26.00
C HIS A 74 -18.26 -51.03 -25.89
N ARG A 75 -17.59 -51.63 -24.89
CA ARG A 75 -17.56 -53.07 -24.69
C ARG A 75 -18.87 -53.62 -24.15
N ILE A 76 -19.54 -52.87 -23.28
CA ILE A 76 -20.86 -53.19 -22.77
C ILE A 76 -21.93 -52.98 -23.85
N GLY A 77 -21.74 -52.01 -24.74
CA GLY A 77 -22.57 -51.72 -25.90
C GLY A 77 -23.81 -50.85 -25.59
N THR A 78 -23.95 -50.39 -24.36
CA THR A 78 -25.08 -49.53 -23.96
C THR A 78 -24.72 -48.64 -22.78
N TYR A 79 -25.38 -47.49 -22.70
CA TYR A 79 -25.38 -46.58 -21.57
C TYR A 79 -26.83 -46.11 -21.28
N PRO A 80 -27.28 -46.03 -20.02
CA PRO A 80 -26.57 -46.42 -18.78
C PRO A 80 -26.18 -47.87 -18.76
N ILE A 81 -25.06 -48.21 -18.06
CA ILE A 81 -24.61 -49.60 -17.96
C ILE A 81 -25.67 -50.46 -17.26
N PRO A 82 -25.97 -51.69 -17.75
CA PRO A 82 -26.96 -52.59 -17.14
C PRO A 82 -26.67 -52.94 -15.70
N ASP A 83 -27.73 -53.10 -14.91
CA ASP A 83 -27.65 -53.41 -13.47
C ASP A 83 -26.89 -54.71 -13.19
N ARG A 84 -26.94 -55.71 -14.11
CA ARG A 84 -26.11 -56.92 -13.99
C ARG A 84 -24.61 -56.64 -13.96
N ASN A 85 -24.16 -55.59 -14.70
CA ASN A 85 -22.73 -55.25 -14.78
C ASN A 85 -22.29 -54.57 -13.49
N LEU A 86 -23.12 -53.68 -12.96
CA LEU A 86 -22.89 -52.99 -11.67
C LEU A 86 -22.92 -54.01 -10.52
N ALA A 87 -23.90 -54.91 -10.48
CA ALA A 87 -23.99 -55.96 -9.48
C ALA A 87 -22.73 -56.85 -9.48
N ALA A 88 -22.28 -57.28 -10.66
CA ALA A 88 -21.07 -58.11 -10.79
C ALA A 88 -19.80 -57.36 -10.36
N LEU A 89 -19.71 -56.05 -10.64
CA LEU A 89 -18.62 -55.20 -10.18
C LEU A 89 -18.58 -55.11 -8.65
N ILE A 90 -19.74 -54.83 -8.01
CA ILE A 90 -19.84 -54.73 -6.53
C ILE A 90 -19.47 -56.06 -5.89
N GLU A 91 -20.05 -57.19 -6.37
CA GLU A 91 -19.70 -58.53 -5.86
C GLU A 91 -18.20 -58.81 -5.97
N LYS A 92 -17.57 -58.40 -7.08
CA LYS A 92 -16.14 -58.58 -7.28
C LYS A 92 -15.32 -57.72 -6.32
N LEU A 93 -15.66 -56.42 -6.15
CA LEU A 93 -15.00 -55.54 -5.21
C LEU A 93 -15.10 -56.06 -3.78
N GLU A 94 -16.25 -56.56 -3.36
CA GLU A 94 -16.48 -57.13 -2.03
C GLU A 94 -15.60 -58.35 -1.72
N THR A 95 -15.13 -59.08 -2.73
CA THR A 95 -14.15 -60.19 -2.51
C THR A 95 -12.82 -59.67 -1.93
N TYR A 96 -12.51 -58.38 -2.16
CA TYR A 96 -11.29 -57.71 -1.68
C TYR A 96 -11.50 -56.94 -0.37
N LYS A 97 -12.73 -56.87 0.14
CA LYS A 97 -13.11 -56.23 1.42
C LYS A 97 -12.78 -54.72 1.48
N PRO A 98 -13.41 -53.88 0.66
CA PRO A 98 -13.33 -52.43 0.82
C PRO A 98 -13.99 -51.98 2.11
N SER A 99 -13.57 -50.82 2.66
CA SER A 99 -14.22 -50.20 3.80
C SER A 99 -15.61 -49.69 3.45
N ALA A 100 -15.74 -49.08 2.29
CA ALA A 100 -17.01 -48.57 1.76
C ALA A 100 -16.98 -48.52 0.23
N ILE A 101 -18.14 -48.69 -0.40
CA ILE A 101 -18.34 -48.49 -1.83
C ILE A 101 -19.38 -47.40 -2.04
N GLY A 102 -19.01 -46.29 -2.70
CA GLY A 102 -19.93 -45.25 -3.14
C GLY A 102 -20.24 -45.38 -4.62
N ILE A 103 -21.52 -45.50 -4.97
CA ILE A 103 -21.98 -45.61 -6.35
C ILE A 103 -22.46 -44.21 -6.79
N ASP A 104 -21.63 -43.46 -7.52
CA ASP A 104 -21.95 -42.14 -8.08
C ASP A 104 -22.65 -42.30 -9.46
N LEU A 105 -23.74 -43.07 -9.45
CA LEU A 105 -24.60 -43.34 -10.59
C LEU A 105 -26.05 -43.37 -10.12
N PHE A 106 -26.92 -42.58 -10.74
CA PHE A 106 -28.35 -42.62 -10.44
C PHE A 106 -28.96 -43.96 -10.84
N ARG A 107 -29.72 -44.57 -9.91
CA ARG A 107 -30.42 -45.86 -10.05
C ARG A 107 -31.82 -45.79 -9.44
N ASP A 108 -32.51 -44.72 -9.70
CA ASP A 108 -33.92 -44.51 -9.34
C ASP A 108 -34.86 -45.42 -10.16
N LEU A 109 -34.41 -45.78 -11.37
CA LEU A 109 -35.09 -46.67 -12.30
C LEU A 109 -34.25 -47.91 -12.63
N PRO A 110 -34.88 -49.07 -12.85
CA PRO A 110 -34.18 -50.28 -13.31
C PRO A 110 -33.49 -50.09 -14.67
N VAL A 111 -32.26 -50.57 -14.79
CA VAL A 111 -31.52 -50.62 -16.04
C VAL A 111 -31.27 -52.09 -16.40
N GLU A 112 -32.24 -52.66 -17.06
CA GLU A 112 -32.19 -54.08 -17.44
C GLU A 112 -31.08 -54.39 -18.50
N PRO A 113 -30.53 -55.59 -18.51
CA PRO A 113 -30.92 -56.75 -17.69
C PRO A 113 -30.25 -56.76 -16.32
N GLY A 114 -30.89 -57.40 -15.34
CA GLY A 114 -30.26 -57.79 -14.08
C GLY A 114 -30.57 -56.93 -12.90
N HIS A 115 -31.70 -56.22 -12.91
CA HIS A 115 -32.12 -55.35 -11.80
C HIS A 115 -32.29 -56.16 -10.50
N ASP A 116 -32.96 -57.31 -10.53
CA ASP A 116 -33.13 -58.16 -9.33
C ASP A 116 -31.77 -58.56 -8.72
N LYS A 117 -30.78 -58.80 -9.57
CA LYS A 117 -29.42 -59.09 -9.07
C LYS A 117 -28.79 -57.92 -8.36
N LEU A 118 -28.93 -56.70 -8.90
CA LEU A 118 -28.44 -55.49 -8.24
C LEU A 118 -29.14 -55.26 -6.90
N VAL A 119 -30.48 -55.39 -6.84
CA VAL A 119 -31.24 -55.30 -5.60
C VAL A 119 -30.72 -56.24 -4.53
N ASN A 120 -30.51 -57.52 -4.89
CA ASN A 120 -29.96 -58.52 -3.97
C ASN A 120 -28.57 -58.17 -3.46
N VAL A 121 -27.70 -57.64 -4.32
CA VAL A 121 -26.34 -57.19 -3.96
C VAL A 121 -26.38 -55.99 -3.01
N LEU A 122 -27.21 -54.98 -3.30
CA LEU A 122 -27.36 -53.78 -2.47
C LEU A 122 -27.97 -54.13 -1.08
N GLN A 123 -28.83 -55.15 -0.99
CA GLN A 123 -29.38 -55.63 0.29
C GLN A 123 -28.35 -56.45 1.07
N LYS A 124 -27.51 -57.20 0.39
CA LYS A 124 -26.51 -58.11 1.00
C LYS A 124 -25.36 -57.37 1.68
N TYR A 125 -24.87 -56.26 1.08
CA TYR A 125 -23.67 -55.56 1.55
C TYR A 125 -24.04 -54.24 2.19
N ASN A 126 -23.71 -54.06 3.48
CA ASN A 126 -24.07 -52.87 4.26
C ASN A 126 -23.14 -51.67 4.08
N ASN A 127 -22.00 -51.85 3.44
CA ASN A 127 -20.99 -50.82 3.17
C ASN A 127 -21.12 -50.23 1.75
N VAL A 128 -22.23 -50.51 1.05
CA VAL A 128 -22.53 -49.96 -0.28
C VAL A 128 -23.53 -48.82 -0.15
N PHE A 129 -23.16 -47.66 -0.72
CA PHE A 129 -23.92 -46.41 -0.68
C PHE A 129 -24.35 -46.02 -2.10
N GLY A 130 -25.59 -45.54 -2.24
CA GLY A 130 -26.12 -44.98 -3.47
C GLY A 130 -26.33 -43.50 -3.40
N VAL A 131 -26.79 -42.90 -4.49
CA VAL A 131 -26.94 -41.45 -4.60
C VAL A 131 -28.37 -41.05 -4.91
N GLU A 132 -28.72 -39.84 -4.43
CA GLU A 132 -29.94 -39.08 -4.79
C GLU A 132 -29.57 -37.66 -5.16
N LYS A 133 -30.49 -36.88 -5.72
CA LYS A 133 -30.39 -35.46 -5.92
C LYS A 133 -31.55 -34.76 -5.23
N VAL A 134 -31.24 -33.76 -4.40
CA VAL A 134 -32.23 -33.21 -3.45
C VAL A 134 -32.55 -31.72 -3.65
N LEU A 135 -31.68 -30.95 -4.29
CA LEU A 135 -31.85 -29.50 -4.41
C LEU A 135 -32.76 -29.11 -5.60
N SER A 136 -32.23 -29.20 -6.81
CA SER A 136 -32.98 -28.86 -8.02
C SER A 136 -33.06 -30.07 -8.93
N GLU A 137 -34.22 -30.27 -9.61
CA GLU A 137 -34.42 -31.45 -10.46
C GLU A 137 -34.12 -32.74 -9.69
N ALA A 138 -34.89 -32.94 -8.58
CA ALA A 138 -34.71 -34.04 -7.67
C ALA A 138 -34.72 -35.40 -8.41
N ILE A 139 -33.77 -36.27 -8.08
CA ILE A 139 -33.71 -37.66 -8.58
C ILE A 139 -33.79 -38.56 -7.36
N ALA A 140 -34.75 -39.50 -7.38
CA ALA A 140 -34.98 -40.41 -6.29
C ALA A 140 -33.81 -41.38 -6.06
N PRO A 141 -33.60 -41.83 -4.82
CA PRO A 141 -32.57 -42.85 -4.55
C PRO A 141 -32.95 -44.23 -5.10
N PRO A 142 -31.99 -45.16 -5.18
CA PRO A 142 -32.28 -46.55 -5.46
C PRO A 142 -33.32 -47.09 -4.44
N PRO A 143 -34.48 -47.61 -4.87
CA PRO A 143 -35.55 -48.05 -3.95
C PRO A 143 -35.14 -49.19 -3.00
N SER A 144 -34.07 -49.92 -3.35
CA SER A 144 -33.56 -51.05 -2.56
C SER A 144 -32.59 -50.67 -1.44
N LEU A 145 -32.17 -49.38 -1.38
CA LEU A 145 -31.28 -48.90 -0.32
C LEU A 145 -32.08 -48.19 0.80
N PRO A 146 -31.74 -48.49 2.06
CA PRO A 146 -32.31 -47.73 3.17
C PRO A 146 -31.75 -46.29 3.21
N PRO A 147 -32.50 -45.31 3.79
CA PRO A 147 -32.10 -43.90 3.75
C PRO A 147 -30.70 -43.60 4.32
N GLU A 148 -30.22 -44.39 5.28
CA GLU A 148 -28.90 -44.24 5.91
C GLU A 148 -27.75 -44.57 4.97
N ARG A 149 -28.03 -45.25 3.86
CA ARG A 149 -27.06 -45.61 2.82
C ARG A 149 -27.24 -44.83 1.51
N VAL A 150 -28.00 -43.73 1.56
CA VAL A 150 -28.22 -42.85 0.43
C VAL A 150 -27.71 -41.47 0.76
N GLY A 151 -26.74 -41.00 -0.05
CA GLY A 151 -26.20 -39.65 0.06
C GLY A 151 -26.56 -38.79 -1.15
N PHE A 152 -26.77 -37.49 -0.95
CA PHE A 152 -26.93 -36.63 -2.10
C PHE A 152 -25.58 -36.26 -2.73
N VAL A 153 -25.61 -35.92 -4.04
CA VAL A 153 -24.42 -35.50 -4.81
C VAL A 153 -24.60 -34.11 -5.45
N ASP A 154 -25.56 -33.34 -4.95
CA ASP A 154 -25.77 -31.97 -5.42
C ASP A 154 -24.55 -31.12 -5.14
N GLN A 155 -24.20 -30.23 -6.10
CA GLN A 155 -23.08 -29.33 -6.00
C GLN A 155 -23.55 -27.87 -5.99
N VAL A 156 -22.90 -27.05 -5.16
CA VAL A 156 -23.15 -25.60 -5.09
C VAL A 156 -22.10 -24.89 -5.95
N LEU A 157 -22.56 -24.30 -7.06
CA LEU A 157 -21.68 -23.66 -8.04
C LEU A 157 -21.70 -22.14 -7.92
N ASP A 158 -20.54 -21.52 -7.95
CA ASP A 158 -20.33 -20.08 -8.00
C ASP A 158 -20.12 -19.64 -9.44
N ASN A 159 -21.17 -19.14 -10.10
CA ASN A 159 -21.15 -18.80 -11.54
C ASN A 159 -20.59 -19.94 -12.41
N GLY A 160 -21.06 -21.17 -12.16
CA GLY A 160 -20.62 -22.37 -12.91
C GLY A 160 -19.34 -23.00 -12.41
N ASN A 161 -18.68 -22.45 -11.39
CA ASN A 161 -17.42 -22.97 -10.83
C ASN A 161 -17.64 -23.58 -9.44
N LEU A 162 -17.01 -24.71 -9.18
CA LEU A 162 -17.05 -25.40 -7.91
C LEU A 162 -15.93 -24.92 -6.99
N ARG A 163 -16.31 -24.42 -5.80
CA ARG A 163 -15.37 -24.00 -4.74
C ARG A 163 -15.84 -24.42 -3.35
N ARG A 164 -17.08 -24.89 -3.23
CA ARG A 164 -17.72 -25.25 -1.96
C ARG A 164 -18.32 -26.64 -2.06
N SER A 165 -18.10 -27.48 -1.05
CA SER A 165 -18.75 -28.76 -0.88
C SER A 165 -19.96 -28.61 0.05
N LEU A 166 -21.11 -29.09 -0.37
CA LEU A 166 -22.29 -29.19 0.48
C LEU A 166 -22.27 -30.55 1.16
N LEU A 167 -22.14 -30.58 2.49
CA LEU A 167 -22.04 -31.82 3.27
C LEU A 167 -23.38 -32.29 3.84
N ALA A 168 -24.24 -31.34 4.20
CA ALA A 168 -25.59 -31.64 4.67
C ALA A 168 -26.58 -30.52 4.27
N THR A 169 -27.82 -30.87 4.02
CA THR A 169 -28.89 -29.95 3.67
C THR A 169 -30.24 -30.52 4.04
N SER A 170 -31.32 -29.71 3.98
CA SER A 170 -32.68 -30.21 4.02
C SER A 170 -33.25 -30.29 2.61
N ASN A 171 -34.01 -31.36 2.35
CA ASN A 171 -34.81 -31.44 1.14
C ASN A 171 -36.02 -30.47 1.21
N PRO A 172 -36.78 -30.27 0.13
CA PRO A 172 -37.99 -29.42 0.14
C PRO A 172 -39.06 -29.81 1.16
N GLN A 173 -39.05 -31.05 1.65
CA GLN A 173 -39.95 -31.58 2.66
C GLN A 173 -39.48 -31.29 4.10
N GLY A 174 -38.28 -30.70 4.26
CA GLY A 174 -37.67 -30.40 5.54
C GLY A 174 -36.90 -31.56 6.18
N GLU A 175 -36.69 -32.65 5.45
CA GLU A 175 -35.90 -33.80 5.93
C GLU A 175 -34.41 -33.49 5.81
N PHE A 176 -33.65 -33.78 6.88
CA PHE A 176 -32.21 -33.63 6.90
C PHE A 176 -31.55 -34.73 6.06
N LYS A 177 -30.63 -34.33 5.17
CA LYS A 177 -29.92 -35.21 4.25
C LYS A 177 -28.44 -34.98 4.33
N PHE A 178 -27.69 -36.07 4.26
CA PHE A 178 -26.21 -36.06 4.16
C PHE A 178 -25.76 -36.27 2.72
N SER A 179 -24.63 -35.68 2.36
CA SER A 179 -23.98 -35.95 1.07
C SER A 179 -23.29 -37.32 1.07
N LEU A 180 -23.06 -37.89 -0.13
CA LEU A 180 -22.31 -39.15 -0.29
C LEU A 180 -20.90 -39.02 0.36
N PRO A 181 -20.13 -37.96 0.17
CA PRO A 181 -18.82 -37.81 0.80
C PRO A 181 -18.79 -37.95 2.32
N ILE A 182 -19.77 -37.34 3.03
CA ILE A 182 -19.81 -37.42 4.50
C ILE A 182 -20.14 -38.83 4.99
N LEU A 183 -21.07 -39.55 4.32
CA LEU A 183 -21.41 -40.91 4.67
C LEU A 183 -20.24 -41.88 4.47
N LEU A 184 -19.50 -41.75 3.36
CA LEU A 184 -18.31 -42.55 3.10
C LEU A 184 -17.18 -42.25 4.09
N ALA A 185 -16.96 -40.98 4.41
CA ALA A 185 -15.96 -40.57 5.41
C ALA A 185 -16.33 -41.09 6.80
N GLU A 186 -17.60 -40.97 7.23
CA GLU A 186 -18.08 -41.50 8.51
C GLU A 186 -17.86 -43.02 8.58
N THR A 187 -18.27 -43.76 7.53
CA THR A 187 -18.10 -45.22 7.46
C THR A 187 -16.64 -45.64 7.58
N TYR A 188 -15.72 -44.88 6.98
CA TYR A 188 -14.28 -45.15 7.05
C TYR A 188 -13.65 -44.77 8.39
N LEU A 189 -14.12 -43.67 9.02
CA LEU A 189 -13.56 -43.10 10.24
C LEU A 189 -14.10 -43.77 11.52
N LYS A 190 -15.37 -44.19 11.52
CA LYS A 190 -16.03 -44.77 12.69
C LYS A 190 -15.31 -46.00 13.29
N PRO A 191 -14.83 -46.99 12.50
CA PRO A 191 -14.05 -48.12 13.03
C PRO A 191 -12.70 -47.70 13.64
N LYS A 192 -12.20 -46.50 13.31
CA LYS A 192 -10.97 -45.90 13.83
C LYS A 192 -11.21 -45.03 15.10
N GLY A 193 -12.46 -44.98 15.59
CA GLY A 193 -12.82 -44.25 16.81
C GLY A 193 -13.18 -42.78 16.61
N TYR A 194 -13.39 -42.34 15.37
CA TYR A 194 -13.87 -40.98 15.08
C TYR A 194 -15.36 -41.01 14.79
N ILE A 195 -16.14 -40.28 15.58
CA ILE A 195 -17.60 -40.27 15.50
C ILE A 195 -18.02 -38.89 14.99
N LEU A 196 -18.97 -38.88 14.05
CA LEU A 196 -19.59 -37.64 13.57
C LEU A 196 -20.56 -37.12 14.62
N GLU A 197 -20.37 -35.88 15.06
CA GLU A 197 -21.17 -35.22 16.08
C GLU A 197 -21.60 -33.82 15.62
N ASN A 198 -22.67 -33.28 16.19
CA ASN A 198 -23.08 -31.92 15.96
C ASN A 198 -22.22 -30.95 16.80
N VAL A 199 -21.88 -29.81 16.22
CA VAL A 199 -21.21 -28.72 16.98
C VAL A 199 -22.25 -28.03 17.86
N PRO A 200 -22.00 -27.84 19.17
CA PRO A 200 -22.88 -27.07 20.03
C PRO A 200 -23.14 -25.67 19.47
N ASP A 201 -24.39 -25.22 19.59
CA ASP A 201 -24.85 -23.88 19.18
C ASP A 201 -24.84 -23.60 17.66
N ASP A 202 -24.54 -24.58 16.80
CA ASP A 202 -24.68 -24.48 15.33
C ASP A 202 -25.54 -25.66 14.81
N GLU A 203 -26.77 -25.41 14.40
CA GLU A 203 -27.71 -26.41 13.87
C GLU A 203 -27.10 -27.24 12.71
N TRP A 204 -26.24 -26.61 11.91
CA TRP A 204 -25.61 -27.24 10.76
C TRP A 204 -24.14 -27.58 11.00
N GLY A 205 -23.61 -27.29 12.19
CA GLY A 205 -22.22 -27.54 12.55
C GLY A 205 -21.95 -29.05 12.69
N MET A 206 -20.88 -29.55 12.10
CA MET A 206 -20.46 -30.95 12.15
C MET A 206 -19.00 -31.07 12.54
N ALA A 207 -18.68 -32.07 13.35
CA ALA A 207 -17.32 -32.39 13.77
C ALA A 207 -17.08 -33.90 13.83
N PHE A 208 -15.87 -34.33 13.59
CA PHE A 208 -15.40 -35.66 13.95
C PHE A 208 -14.55 -35.54 15.23
N ASN A 209 -15.16 -35.90 16.37
CA ASN A 209 -14.57 -35.65 17.69
C ASN A 209 -14.09 -34.19 17.83
N ALA A 210 -12.78 -33.95 17.98
CA ALA A 210 -12.22 -32.61 18.12
C ALA A 210 -11.98 -31.86 16.79
N THR A 211 -12.23 -32.50 15.64
CA THR A 211 -12.01 -31.89 14.31
C THR A 211 -13.32 -31.34 13.76
N GLU A 212 -13.50 -30.04 13.88
CA GLU A 212 -14.65 -29.33 13.33
C GLU A 212 -14.50 -29.15 11.81
N LEU A 213 -15.58 -29.46 11.06
CA LEU A 213 -15.70 -29.18 9.63
C LEU A 213 -16.10 -27.71 9.47
N THR A 214 -15.12 -26.83 9.31
CA THR A 214 -15.32 -25.38 9.31
C THR A 214 -16.37 -24.95 8.31
N ARG A 215 -17.51 -24.50 8.82
CA ARG A 215 -18.66 -24.11 8.01
C ARG A 215 -18.44 -22.79 7.29
N PHE A 216 -18.78 -22.78 6.00
CA PHE A 216 -18.82 -21.58 5.17
C PHE A 216 -19.89 -20.59 5.66
N GLN A 217 -19.54 -19.30 5.73
CA GLN A 217 -20.44 -18.20 6.09
C GLN A 217 -20.72 -17.30 4.88
N PRO A 218 -21.83 -16.55 4.82
CA PRO A 218 -22.20 -15.74 3.65
C PRO A 218 -21.16 -14.74 3.17
N ASN A 219 -20.31 -14.25 4.09
CA ASN A 219 -19.25 -13.26 3.81
C ASN A 219 -17.85 -13.83 4.05
N SER A 220 -17.67 -15.15 3.91
CA SER A 220 -16.36 -15.79 4.08
C SER A 220 -15.37 -15.39 2.99
N GLY A 221 -14.23 -14.84 3.38
CA GLY A 221 -13.15 -14.50 2.45
C GLY A 221 -13.59 -13.51 1.38
N GLY A 222 -13.46 -13.89 0.11
CA GLY A 222 -13.88 -13.06 -1.02
C GLY A 222 -15.39 -13.00 -1.28
N TYR A 223 -16.19 -13.86 -0.63
CA TYR A 223 -17.64 -13.90 -0.84
C TYR A 223 -18.36 -12.75 -0.18
N ILE A 224 -19.44 -12.30 -0.82
CA ILE A 224 -20.34 -11.27 -0.29
C ILE A 224 -21.78 -11.74 -0.45
N ARG A 225 -22.49 -11.92 0.66
CA ARG A 225 -23.91 -12.36 0.72
C ARG A 225 -24.17 -13.64 -0.05
N ALA A 226 -23.21 -14.57 -0.06
CA ALA A 226 -23.38 -15.86 -0.71
C ALA A 226 -24.39 -16.72 0.05
N ASN A 227 -25.09 -17.59 -0.67
CA ASN A 227 -25.98 -18.56 -0.02
C ASN A 227 -25.13 -19.58 0.77
N ALA A 228 -25.31 -19.61 2.08
CA ALA A 228 -24.64 -20.51 3.03
C ALA A 228 -25.61 -21.50 3.69
N GLY A 229 -26.73 -21.81 3.03
CA GLY A 229 -27.72 -22.77 3.54
C GLY A 229 -27.13 -24.18 3.69
N GLY A 230 -27.56 -24.91 4.72
CA GLY A 230 -26.99 -26.22 5.07
C GLY A 230 -25.59 -26.14 5.65
N ASN A 231 -24.89 -27.28 5.65
CA ASN A 231 -23.46 -27.32 5.96
C ASN A 231 -22.65 -27.29 4.67
N GLN A 232 -22.01 -26.17 4.41
CA GLN A 232 -21.09 -26.00 3.29
C GLN A 232 -19.68 -25.76 3.82
N VAL A 233 -18.69 -26.34 3.17
CA VAL A 233 -17.27 -26.14 3.46
C VAL A 233 -16.54 -25.71 2.19
N LEU A 234 -15.51 -24.87 2.32
CA LEU A 234 -14.63 -24.53 1.18
C LEU A 234 -13.79 -25.73 0.78
N TYR A 235 -13.69 -25.98 -0.53
CA TYR A 235 -12.82 -27.02 -1.01
C TYR A 235 -11.34 -26.66 -0.85
N ASN A 236 -10.63 -27.47 -0.09
CA ASN A 236 -9.18 -27.54 -0.12
C ASN A 236 -8.79 -28.76 -0.97
N PHE A 237 -8.91 -28.64 -2.28
CA PHE A 237 -8.61 -29.73 -3.20
C PHE A 237 -7.22 -30.32 -2.95
N ARG A 238 -7.05 -31.63 -3.08
CA ARG A 238 -5.72 -32.26 -3.09
C ARG A 238 -5.01 -31.84 -4.37
N SER A 239 -3.79 -31.31 -4.24
CA SER A 239 -3.02 -30.81 -5.37
C SER A 239 -2.29 -31.93 -6.11
N GLY A 240 -2.07 -31.74 -7.41
CA GLY A 240 -1.42 -32.70 -8.30
C GLY A 240 -2.34 -33.12 -9.44
N ARG A 241 -1.75 -33.71 -10.51
CA ARG A 241 -2.48 -34.10 -11.72
C ARG A 241 -3.30 -35.36 -11.55
N GLN A 242 -2.89 -36.27 -10.67
CA GLN A 242 -3.54 -37.54 -10.37
C GLN A 242 -3.57 -37.73 -8.86
N PRO A 243 -4.47 -37.04 -8.14
CA PRO A 243 -4.54 -37.06 -6.68
C PRO A 243 -5.10 -38.38 -6.14
N PHE A 244 -5.72 -39.20 -6.99
CA PHE A 244 -6.33 -40.48 -6.66
C PHE A 244 -5.93 -41.54 -7.67
N GLU A 245 -5.81 -42.78 -7.19
CA GLU A 245 -5.66 -43.97 -8.08
C GLU A 245 -6.99 -44.19 -8.80
N THR A 246 -6.91 -44.36 -10.13
CA THR A 246 -8.11 -44.60 -10.96
C THR A 246 -7.90 -45.86 -11.80
N VAL A 247 -8.87 -46.73 -11.78
CA VAL A 247 -8.88 -48.00 -12.54
C VAL A 247 -10.18 -48.14 -13.33
N SER A 248 -10.15 -48.88 -14.45
CA SER A 248 -11.37 -49.11 -15.23
C SER A 248 -12.17 -50.29 -14.67
N LEU A 249 -13.46 -50.36 -15.03
CA LEU A 249 -14.34 -51.45 -14.70
C LEU A 249 -13.73 -52.78 -15.24
N GLU A 250 -13.15 -52.78 -16.44
CA GLU A 250 -12.52 -53.96 -17.03
C GLU A 250 -11.33 -54.47 -16.24
N GLN A 251 -10.48 -53.57 -15.72
CA GLN A 251 -9.32 -53.96 -14.92
C GLN A 251 -9.75 -54.75 -13.68
N ILE A 252 -10.84 -54.31 -13.01
CA ILE A 252 -11.45 -55.04 -11.88
C ILE A 252 -11.96 -56.40 -12.32
N LYS A 253 -12.73 -56.45 -13.41
CA LYS A 253 -13.36 -57.67 -13.91
C LYS A 253 -12.36 -58.75 -14.27
N ASN A 254 -11.22 -58.37 -14.81
CA ASN A 254 -10.18 -59.28 -15.30
C ASN A 254 -9.07 -59.55 -14.28
N ASP A 255 -9.24 -59.21 -13.01
CA ASP A 255 -8.23 -59.34 -11.94
C ASP A 255 -6.86 -58.70 -12.29
N ARG A 256 -6.88 -57.59 -13.07
CA ARG A 256 -5.66 -56.86 -13.48
C ARG A 256 -5.32 -55.74 -12.53
N ILE A 257 -5.56 -55.94 -11.23
CA ILE A 257 -5.37 -54.93 -10.18
C ILE A 257 -4.80 -55.63 -8.94
N ASP A 258 -3.91 -54.92 -8.23
CA ASP A 258 -3.44 -55.38 -6.92
C ASP A 258 -4.60 -55.30 -5.91
N PRO A 259 -4.98 -56.40 -5.26
CA PRO A 259 -6.01 -56.41 -4.23
C PRO A 259 -5.77 -55.42 -3.09
N LYS A 260 -4.54 -55.02 -2.85
CA LYS A 260 -4.18 -54.02 -1.84
C LYS A 260 -4.73 -52.62 -2.18
N LEU A 261 -5.03 -52.35 -3.44
CA LEU A 261 -5.64 -51.09 -3.87
C LEU A 261 -7.13 -50.97 -3.50
N ILE A 262 -7.77 -52.07 -3.09
CA ILE A 262 -9.20 -52.10 -2.71
C ILE A 262 -9.35 -52.35 -1.21
N ARG A 263 -8.54 -53.23 -0.63
CA ARG A 263 -8.70 -53.64 0.77
C ARG A 263 -8.61 -52.46 1.73
N ASP A 264 -9.59 -52.39 2.61
CA ASP A 264 -9.70 -51.38 3.67
C ASP A 264 -9.75 -49.92 3.15
N ARG A 265 -10.04 -49.73 1.84
CA ARG A 265 -10.15 -48.44 1.19
C ARG A 265 -11.60 -48.07 0.89
N ILE A 266 -11.82 -46.82 0.59
CA ILE A 266 -13.08 -46.32 0.01
C ILE A 266 -12.97 -46.47 -1.50
N VAL A 267 -13.98 -47.09 -2.10
CA VAL A 267 -14.09 -47.24 -3.55
C VAL A 267 -15.22 -46.40 -4.07
N LEU A 268 -14.95 -45.48 -5.00
CA LEU A 268 -15.93 -44.67 -5.68
C LEU A 268 -16.13 -45.17 -7.11
N ILE A 269 -17.36 -45.54 -7.47
CA ILE A 269 -17.72 -45.97 -8.82
C ILE A 269 -18.46 -44.82 -9.51
N GLY A 270 -17.95 -44.35 -10.65
CA GLY A 270 -18.58 -43.27 -11.40
C GLY A 270 -18.12 -43.18 -12.84
N ILE A 271 -18.64 -42.19 -13.57
CA ILE A 271 -18.35 -41.99 -14.99
C ILE A 271 -17.04 -41.24 -15.17
N THR A 272 -16.21 -41.77 -16.08
CA THR A 272 -14.99 -41.11 -16.58
C THR A 272 -14.93 -41.10 -18.11
N ALA A 273 -16.05 -41.41 -18.76
CA ALA A 273 -16.16 -41.43 -20.21
C ALA A 273 -16.40 -39.99 -20.74
N SER A 274 -15.63 -39.59 -21.73
CA SER A 274 -15.70 -38.28 -22.33
C SER A 274 -16.98 -37.99 -23.14
N SER A 275 -17.66 -39.03 -23.61
CA SER A 275 -18.95 -38.93 -24.32
C SER A 275 -20.10 -38.53 -23.39
N ILE A 276 -19.94 -38.73 -22.08
CA ILE A 276 -20.93 -38.40 -21.07
C ILE A 276 -20.46 -37.17 -20.32
N LYS A 277 -21.24 -36.07 -20.43
CA LYS A 277 -20.86 -34.76 -19.85
C LYS A 277 -21.10 -34.69 -18.34
N ASP A 278 -20.52 -35.64 -17.59
CA ASP A 278 -20.52 -35.60 -16.13
C ASP A 278 -19.25 -34.94 -15.63
N VAL A 279 -19.09 -33.65 -16.03
CA VAL A 279 -17.91 -32.85 -15.68
C VAL A 279 -18.33 -31.53 -15.05
N ILE A 280 -17.57 -31.13 -14.05
CA ILE A 280 -17.75 -29.89 -13.29
C ILE A 280 -16.47 -29.06 -13.43
N ILE A 281 -16.63 -27.74 -13.51
CA ILE A 281 -15.48 -26.83 -13.57
C ILE A 281 -15.03 -26.54 -12.13
N ALA A 282 -13.83 -26.98 -11.77
CA ALA A 282 -13.19 -26.74 -10.48
C ALA A 282 -11.85 -25.99 -10.71
N PRO A 283 -11.85 -24.65 -10.77
CA PRO A 283 -10.67 -23.86 -11.17
C PRO A 283 -9.48 -23.96 -10.22
N GLY A 284 -9.71 -24.43 -8.98
CA GLY A 284 -8.65 -24.68 -8.00
C GLY A 284 -7.83 -25.95 -8.23
N ILE A 285 -8.23 -26.81 -9.17
CA ILE A 285 -7.56 -28.08 -9.49
C ILE A 285 -6.67 -27.90 -10.73
N ASP A 286 -5.47 -28.49 -10.69
CA ASP A 286 -4.53 -28.52 -11.83
C ASP A 286 -4.69 -29.84 -12.65
N ALA A 287 -5.92 -30.30 -12.86
CA ALA A 287 -6.20 -31.55 -13.58
C ALA A 287 -6.22 -31.36 -15.10
N SER A 288 -6.72 -30.24 -15.59
CA SER A 288 -6.80 -29.93 -17.02
C SER A 288 -6.70 -28.41 -17.26
N PRO A 289 -6.27 -27.96 -18.46
CA PRO A 289 -6.25 -26.54 -18.80
C PRO A 289 -7.61 -25.86 -18.67
N SER A 290 -8.72 -26.61 -18.84
CA SER A 290 -10.09 -26.13 -18.70
C SER A 290 -10.62 -26.18 -17.26
N GLY A 291 -9.90 -26.80 -16.32
CA GLY A 291 -10.37 -27.03 -14.95
C GLY A 291 -11.56 -28.00 -14.86
N GLN A 292 -11.84 -28.77 -15.92
CA GLN A 292 -12.91 -29.77 -15.93
C GLN A 292 -12.48 -31.04 -15.21
N VAL A 293 -13.33 -31.50 -14.30
CA VAL A 293 -13.12 -32.68 -13.45
C VAL A 293 -14.39 -33.51 -13.44
N TYR A 294 -14.28 -34.83 -13.43
CA TYR A 294 -15.43 -35.73 -13.36
C TYR A 294 -16.11 -35.66 -12.00
N GLY A 295 -17.45 -35.82 -11.95
CA GLY A 295 -18.24 -35.79 -10.73
C GLY A 295 -17.72 -36.77 -9.66
N VAL A 296 -17.37 -37.97 -10.04
CA VAL A 296 -16.79 -39.00 -9.13
C VAL A 296 -15.46 -38.55 -8.51
N GLU A 297 -14.63 -37.83 -9.24
CA GLU A 297 -13.37 -37.27 -8.72
C GLU A 297 -13.63 -36.12 -7.72
N ILE A 298 -14.65 -35.31 -7.98
CA ILE A 298 -15.09 -34.27 -7.02
C ILE A 298 -15.52 -34.91 -5.70
N ASN A 299 -16.30 -35.98 -5.73
CA ASN A 299 -16.66 -36.74 -4.54
C ASN A 299 -15.44 -37.30 -3.82
N ALA A 300 -14.44 -37.80 -4.57
CA ALA A 300 -13.18 -38.28 -4.02
C ALA A 300 -12.41 -37.13 -3.30
N HIS A 301 -12.37 -35.94 -3.88
CA HIS A 301 -11.77 -34.76 -3.23
C HIS A 301 -12.49 -34.39 -1.92
N ALA A 302 -13.82 -34.43 -1.90
CA ALA A 302 -14.59 -34.14 -0.69
C ALA A 302 -14.32 -35.16 0.42
N VAL A 303 -14.32 -36.48 0.09
CA VAL A 303 -13.98 -37.53 1.03
C VAL A 303 -12.54 -37.37 1.54
N SER A 304 -11.59 -37.21 0.63
CA SER A 304 -10.15 -37.00 0.98
C SER A 304 -9.94 -35.81 1.90
N GLN A 305 -10.63 -34.69 1.65
CA GLN A 305 -10.54 -33.50 2.49
C GLN A 305 -10.97 -33.80 3.92
N ILE A 306 -12.11 -34.47 4.11
CA ILE A 306 -12.63 -34.81 5.44
C ILE A 306 -11.68 -35.77 6.16
N ILE A 307 -11.30 -36.88 5.50
CA ILE A 307 -10.46 -37.91 6.10
C ILE A 307 -9.07 -37.32 6.45
N SER A 308 -8.49 -36.55 5.55
CA SER A 308 -7.18 -35.94 5.79
C SER A 308 -7.20 -34.90 6.90
N ALA A 309 -8.29 -34.15 7.04
CA ALA A 309 -8.45 -33.21 8.16
C ALA A 309 -8.47 -33.95 9.51
N VAL A 310 -9.16 -35.11 9.58
CA VAL A 310 -9.31 -35.88 10.81
C VAL A 310 -8.06 -36.68 11.15
N LEU A 311 -7.47 -37.39 10.18
CA LEU A 311 -6.35 -38.31 10.42
C LEU A 311 -4.98 -37.65 10.30
N ASP A 312 -4.81 -36.78 9.31
CA ASP A 312 -3.50 -36.18 8.97
C ASP A 312 -3.38 -34.74 9.47
N ARG A 313 -4.44 -34.19 10.08
CA ARG A 313 -4.52 -32.77 10.46
C ARG A 313 -4.29 -31.81 9.28
N ARG A 314 -4.65 -32.26 8.07
CA ARG A 314 -4.58 -31.41 6.89
C ARG A 314 -5.54 -30.24 7.08
N PRO A 315 -5.07 -28.98 6.95
CA PRO A 315 -5.91 -27.84 7.26
C PRO A 315 -7.11 -27.74 6.31
N LEU A 316 -8.31 -27.50 6.85
CA LEU A 316 -9.46 -27.06 6.08
C LEU A 316 -9.30 -25.59 5.72
N LEU A 317 -9.93 -25.16 4.62
CA LEU A 317 -9.94 -23.73 4.29
C LEU A 317 -10.84 -22.99 5.26
N THR A 318 -10.26 -21.99 5.91
CA THR A 318 -10.93 -21.11 6.86
C THR A 318 -10.74 -19.66 6.47
N THR A 319 -11.61 -18.79 6.94
CA THR A 319 -11.49 -17.34 6.75
C THR A 319 -11.57 -16.64 8.10
N PRO A 320 -10.88 -15.52 8.29
CA PRO A 320 -11.08 -14.73 9.49
C PRO A 320 -12.50 -14.14 9.53
N SER A 321 -12.91 -13.63 10.67
CA SER A 321 -14.18 -12.88 10.72
C SER A 321 -14.11 -11.62 9.85
N GLU A 322 -15.23 -11.19 9.29
CA GLU A 322 -15.34 -10.04 8.39
C GLU A 322 -14.68 -8.76 8.93
N ILE A 323 -14.73 -8.54 10.25
CA ILE A 323 -14.09 -7.39 10.91
C ILE A 323 -12.58 -7.39 10.68
N TRP A 324 -11.90 -8.54 10.78
CA TRP A 324 -10.46 -8.65 10.57
C TRP A 324 -10.07 -8.44 9.12
N GLU A 325 -10.93 -8.80 8.18
CA GLU A 325 -10.70 -8.56 6.76
C GLU A 325 -10.74 -7.07 6.43
N TYR A 326 -11.73 -6.31 6.94
CA TYR A 326 -11.75 -4.84 6.81
C TYR A 326 -10.59 -4.18 7.55
N PHE A 327 -10.17 -4.74 8.68
CA PHE A 327 -9.01 -4.24 9.42
C PHE A 327 -7.70 -4.42 8.62
N LEU A 328 -7.55 -5.53 7.91
CA LEU A 328 -6.42 -5.76 6.99
C LEU A 328 -6.37 -4.69 5.89
N ILE A 329 -7.51 -4.37 5.28
CA ILE A 329 -7.60 -3.32 4.25
C ILE A 329 -7.18 -1.96 4.83
N LEU A 330 -7.67 -1.63 6.03
CA LEU A 330 -7.31 -0.39 6.72
C LEU A 330 -5.80 -0.32 7.01
N ILE A 331 -5.23 -1.38 7.57
CA ILE A 331 -3.78 -1.46 7.86
C ILE A 331 -2.97 -1.30 6.57
N ALA A 332 -3.34 -2.01 5.50
CA ALA A 332 -2.66 -1.90 4.21
C ALA A 332 -2.70 -0.46 3.68
N GLY A 333 -3.85 0.22 3.83
CA GLY A 333 -4.01 1.63 3.44
C GLY A 333 -3.14 2.58 4.25
N LEU A 334 -3.16 2.47 5.57
CA LEU A 334 -2.35 3.28 6.47
C LEU A 334 -0.84 3.03 6.25
N PHE A 335 -0.47 1.77 5.99
CA PHE A 335 0.92 1.41 5.68
C PHE A 335 1.39 2.05 4.38
N GLY A 336 0.58 2.01 3.31
CA GLY A 336 0.89 2.68 2.05
C GLY A 336 1.08 4.19 2.21
N ILE A 337 0.23 4.85 2.99
CA ILE A 337 0.36 6.28 3.32
C ILE A 337 1.65 6.55 4.11
N SER A 338 1.98 5.68 5.07
CA SER A 338 3.18 5.82 5.91
C SER A 338 4.47 5.65 5.11
N LEU A 339 4.53 4.70 4.17
CA LEU A 339 5.69 4.51 3.28
C LEU A 339 6.02 5.77 2.48
N ALA A 340 4.99 6.41 1.92
CA ALA A 340 5.16 7.64 1.14
C ALA A 340 5.67 8.82 1.98
N ARG A 341 5.57 8.76 3.30
CA ARG A 341 6.06 9.77 4.22
C ARG A 341 7.48 9.52 4.70
N ILE A 342 7.82 8.25 4.95
CA ILE A 342 9.16 7.86 5.44
C ILE A 342 10.20 8.14 4.36
N PHE A 343 9.88 7.86 3.12
CA PHE A 343 10.80 8.02 1.99
C PHE A 343 10.54 9.34 1.26
N GLN A 344 11.62 10.11 1.02
CA GLN A 344 11.55 11.38 0.28
C GLN A 344 11.75 11.20 -1.23
N SER A 345 12.44 10.16 -1.64
CA SER A 345 12.69 9.85 -3.05
C SER A 345 11.53 9.07 -3.66
N PRO A 346 10.99 9.49 -4.83
CA PRO A 346 9.94 8.74 -5.53
C PRO A 346 10.34 7.29 -5.86
N TYR A 347 11.62 7.05 -6.18
CA TYR A 347 12.14 5.71 -6.47
C TYR A 347 12.13 4.79 -5.25
N GLN A 348 12.47 5.32 -4.06
CA GLN A 348 12.42 4.57 -2.82
C GLN A 348 11.00 4.21 -2.42
N ILE A 349 10.03 5.13 -2.61
CA ILE A 349 8.61 4.88 -2.37
C ILE A 349 8.13 3.75 -3.29
N PHE A 350 8.44 3.84 -4.59
CA PHE A 350 8.03 2.82 -5.56
C PHE A 350 8.64 1.45 -5.25
N ALA A 351 9.93 1.38 -4.95
CA ALA A 351 10.60 0.13 -4.58
C ALA A 351 10.04 -0.48 -3.29
N SER A 352 9.80 0.35 -2.26
CA SER A 352 9.22 -0.12 -0.99
C SER A 352 7.78 -0.59 -1.15
N LEU A 353 7.00 0.03 -2.05
CA LEU A 353 5.65 -0.39 -2.39
C LEU A 353 5.64 -1.77 -3.08
N ILE A 354 6.50 -1.98 -4.08
CA ILE A 354 6.63 -3.28 -4.73
C ILE A 354 7.00 -4.35 -3.70
N LEU A 355 7.98 -4.06 -2.85
CA LEU A 355 8.38 -4.99 -1.79
C LEU A 355 7.22 -5.31 -0.85
N ALA A 356 6.45 -4.30 -0.42
CA ALA A 356 5.29 -4.48 0.45
C ALA A 356 4.21 -5.36 -0.20
N ILE A 357 3.94 -5.17 -1.49
CA ILE A 357 3.00 -5.98 -2.27
C ILE A 357 3.50 -7.43 -2.36
N LEU A 358 4.77 -7.63 -2.69
CA LEU A 358 5.35 -8.98 -2.76
C LEU A 358 5.28 -9.71 -1.42
N VAL A 359 5.60 -9.01 -0.32
CA VAL A 359 5.48 -9.55 1.04
C VAL A 359 4.04 -9.90 1.39
N LEU A 360 3.07 -9.03 1.05
CA LEU A 360 1.65 -9.29 1.27
C LEU A 360 1.18 -10.54 0.50
N VAL A 361 1.50 -10.64 -0.78
CA VAL A 361 1.14 -11.80 -1.63
C VAL A 361 1.75 -13.08 -1.06
N LEU A 362 3.05 -13.05 -0.74
CA LEU A 362 3.75 -14.19 -0.19
C LEU A 362 3.17 -14.61 1.17
N LEU A 363 2.89 -13.66 2.05
CA LEU A 363 2.30 -13.93 3.37
C LEU A 363 0.92 -14.59 3.24
N CYS A 364 0.03 -14.03 2.40
CA CYS A 364 -1.30 -14.60 2.16
C CYS A 364 -1.21 -16.00 1.56
N TYR A 365 -0.29 -16.22 0.62
CA TYR A 365 -0.05 -17.53 0.04
C TYR A 365 0.46 -18.54 1.07
N LEU A 366 1.46 -18.18 1.89
CA LEU A 366 2.00 -19.06 2.91
C LEU A 366 0.98 -19.40 4.00
N LEU A 367 0.14 -18.44 4.41
CA LEU A 367 -0.95 -18.69 5.36
C LEU A 367 -1.97 -19.67 4.77
N LEU A 368 -2.37 -19.47 3.51
CA LEU A 368 -3.27 -20.40 2.83
C LEU A 368 -2.72 -21.82 2.78
N VAL A 369 -1.45 -21.97 2.37
CA VAL A 369 -0.84 -23.30 2.18
C VAL A 369 -0.61 -24.01 3.52
N ASN A 370 -0.06 -23.32 4.52
CA ASN A 370 0.36 -23.96 5.77
C ASN A 370 -0.77 -24.10 6.80
N THR A 371 -1.71 -23.15 6.82
CA THR A 371 -2.76 -23.11 7.85
C THR A 371 -4.18 -23.21 7.31
N GLY A 372 -4.35 -23.22 5.99
CA GLY A 372 -5.68 -23.15 5.36
C GLY A 372 -6.37 -21.78 5.49
N LEU A 373 -5.70 -20.78 6.07
CA LEU A 373 -6.31 -19.46 6.28
C LEU A 373 -6.31 -18.65 4.98
N TRP A 374 -7.50 -18.45 4.42
CA TRP A 374 -7.71 -17.60 3.25
C TRP A 374 -7.98 -16.16 3.66
N LEU A 375 -7.02 -15.27 3.37
CA LEU A 375 -7.17 -13.83 3.54
C LEU A 375 -7.54 -13.18 2.19
N PRO A 376 -8.54 -12.28 2.14
CA PRO A 376 -8.86 -11.53 0.93
C PRO A 376 -7.74 -10.52 0.62
N ILE A 377 -6.96 -10.81 -0.41
CA ILE A 377 -5.78 -10.04 -0.77
C ILE A 377 -6.07 -8.87 -1.71
N VAL A 378 -7.08 -9.01 -2.60
CA VAL A 378 -7.33 -8.04 -3.69
C VAL A 378 -7.65 -6.64 -3.16
N PRO A 379 -8.51 -6.43 -2.15
CA PRO A 379 -8.75 -5.11 -1.60
C PRO A 379 -7.48 -4.48 -1.01
N ALA A 380 -6.69 -5.25 -0.24
CA ALA A 380 -5.44 -4.78 0.35
C ALA A 380 -4.40 -4.43 -0.72
N PHE A 381 -4.28 -5.26 -1.77
CA PHE A 381 -3.44 -5.00 -2.94
C PHE A 381 -3.86 -3.71 -3.66
N LEU A 382 -5.15 -3.52 -3.92
CA LEU A 382 -5.67 -2.33 -4.59
C LEU A 382 -5.40 -1.06 -3.78
N VAL A 383 -5.66 -1.09 -2.48
CA VAL A 383 -5.41 0.06 -1.60
C VAL A 383 -3.93 0.42 -1.57
N LEU A 384 -3.03 -0.57 -1.42
CA LEU A 384 -1.58 -0.35 -1.48
C LEU A 384 -1.15 0.23 -2.83
N SER A 385 -1.62 -0.36 -3.93
CA SER A 385 -1.23 0.04 -5.29
C SER A 385 -1.71 1.45 -5.63
N ILE A 386 -2.98 1.77 -5.37
CA ILE A 386 -3.58 3.06 -5.71
C ILE A 386 -3.01 4.17 -4.82
N ASN A 387 -2.94 3.94 -3.49
CA ASN A 387 -2.33 4.90 -2.57
C ASN A 387 -0.86 5.13 -2.91
N GLY A 388 -0.11 4.07 -3.15
CA GLY A 388 1.29 4.15 -3.50
C GLY A 388 1.52 4.90 -4.81
N ALA A 389 0.77 4.60 -5.86
CA ALA A 389 0.85 5.29 -7.15
C ALA A 389 0.48 6.78 -7.02
N SER A 390 -0.62 7.11 -6.34
CA SER A 390 -1.09 8.47 -6.15
C SER A 390 -0.08 9.32 -5.37
N LEU A 391 0.45 8.79 -4.26
CA LEU A 391 1.42 9.48 -3.42
C LEU A 391 2.80 9.59 -4.11
N THR A 392 3.22 8.57 -4.86
CA THR A 392 4.46 8.63 -5.66
C THR A 392 4.34 9.71 -6.74
N ALA A 393 3.22 9.78 -7.45
CA ALA A 393 2.97 10.80 -8.46
C ALA A 393 2.96 12.21 -7.85
N SER A 394 2.31 12.40 -6.68
CA SER A 394 2.28 13.67 -5.95
C SER A 394 3.69 14.12 -5.52
N ASN A 395 4.50 13.20 -4.96
CA ASN A 395 5.87 13.49 -4.56
C ASN A 395 6.77 13.77 -5.76
N PHE A 396 6.59 13.03 -6.87
CA PHE A 396 7.32 13.29 -8.10
C PHE A 396 7.01 14.68 -8.67
N TYR A 397 5.75 15.08 -8.67
CA TYR A 397 5.34 16.42 -9.11
C TYR A 397 5.96 17.51 -8.25
N ARG A 398 5.94 17.35 -6.91
CA ARG A 398 6.59 18.29 -5.98
C ARG A 398 8.11 18.36 -6.20
N TYR A 399 8.75 17.21 -6.40
CA TYR A 399 10.18 17.16 -6.69
C TYR A 399 10.52 17.92 -7.98
N GLN A 400 9.74 17.73 -9.04
CA GLN A 400 9.88 18.48 -10.30
C GLN A 400 9.69 19.99 -10.12
N GLN A 401 8.68 20.39 -9.35
CA GLN A 401 8.46 21.82 -9.06
C GLN A 401 9.64 22.44 -8.27
N ASN A 402 10.13 21.74 -7.25
CA ASN A 402 11.28 22.21 -6.48
C ASN A 402 12.54 22.35 -7.35
N LEU A 403 12.78 21.36 -8.23
CA LEU A 403 13.90 21.42 -9.16
C LEU A 403 13.75 22.60 -10.14
N LYS A 404 12.54 22.83 -10.64
CA LYS A 404 12.27 23.97 -11.52
C LYS A 404 12.52 25.31 -10.84
N LEU A 405 12.05 25.46 -9.59
CA LEU A 405 12.30 26.68 -8.79
C LEU A 405 13.81 26.91 -8.57
N GLN A 406 14.56 25.86 -8.25
CA GLN A 406 16.03 25.96 -8.12
C GLN A 406 16.72 26.36 -9.44
N LEU A 407 16.24 25.86 -10.57
CA LEU A 407 16.76 26.24 -11.87
C LEU A 407 16.42 27.69 -12.22
N GLU A 408 15.19 28.15 -11.96
CA GLU A 408 14.78 29.54 -12.15
C GLU A 408 15.59 30.50 -11.27
N GLU A 409 15.85 30.13 -10.01
CA GLU A 409 16.70 30.91 -9.10
C GLU A 409 18.15 31.02 -9.62
N ARG A 410 18.74 29.91 -10.07
CA ARG A 410 20.08 29.92 -10.68
C ARG A 410 20.13 30.75 -11.96
N GLN A 411 19.11 30.64 -12.82
CA GLN A 411 19.02 31.42 -14.04
C GLN A 411 18.95 32.92 -13.73
N PHE A 412 18.16 33.31 -12.74
CA PHE A 412 18.05 34.70 -12.28
C PHE A 412 19.41 35.25 -11.81
N ILE A 413 20.20 34.48 -11.06
CA ILE A 413 21.52 34.88 -10.61
C ILE A 413 22.46 35.11 -11.82
N ILE A 414 22.43 34.20 -12.79
CA ILE A 414 23.22 34.28 -14.01
C ILE A 414 22.85 35.55 -14.80
N ASP A 415 21.56 35.75 -15.09
CA ASP A 415 21.07 36.88 -15.89
C ASP A 415 21.39 38.21 -15.20
N TYR A 416 21.17 38.30 -13.88
CA TYR A 416 21.53 39.45 -13.10
C TYR A 416 23.04 39.76 -13.13
N THR A 417 23.88 38.72 -13.06
CA THR A 417 25.32 38.87 -13.11
C THR A 417 25.76 39.39 -14.48
N PHE A 418 25.18 38.84 -15.56
CA PHE A 418 25.46 39.32 -16.92
C PHE A 418 25.07 40.79 -17.12
N ASP A 419 23.86 41.19 -16.68
CA ASP A 419 23.37 42.56 -16.79
C ASP A 419 24.24 43.53 -15.99
N THR A 420 24.64 43.13 -14.78
CA THR A 420 25.49 43.99 -13.91
C THR A 420 26.89 44.17 -14.51
N ILE A 421 27.52 43.10 -15.06
CA ILE A 421 28.80 43.21 -15.73
C ILE A 421 28.69 44.05 -17.00
N HIS A 422 27.63 43.86 -17.77
CA HIS A 422 27.45 44.56 -19.04
C HIS A 422 27.20 46.07 -18.83
N ASN A 423 26.37 46.45 -17.86
CA ASN A 423 25.96 47.85 -17.64
C ASN A 423 26.90 48.64 -16.73
N GLY A 424 27.83 48.01 -16.01
CA GLY A 424 28.86 48.64 -15.19
C GLY A 424 30.24 48.46 -15.77
N PRO A 425 30.99 47.41 -15.34
CA PRO A 425 32.42 47.27 -15.65
C PRO A 425 32.75 47.31 -17.15
N LEU A 426 31.91 46.68 -18.01
CA LEU A 426 32.14 46.68 -19.46
C LEU A 426 31.93 48.06 -20.09
N GLN A 427 31.00 48.88 -19.60
CA GLN A 427 30.82 50.23 -20.10
C GLN A 427 31.94 51.15 -19.64
N THR A 428 32.38 51.06 -18.39
CA THR A 428 33.54 51.80 -17.85
C THR A 428 34.80 51.43 -18.61
N LEU A 429 35.01 50.14 -18.91
CA LEU A 429 36.13 49.68 -19.73
C LEU A 429 36.08 50.24 -21.16
N LYS A 430 34.90 50.24 -21.81
CA LYS A 430 34.73 50.80 -23.19
C LYS A 430 35.01 52.32 -23.19
N GLN A 431 34.61 53.05 -22.15
CA GLN A 431 34.94 54.48 -22.01
C GLN A 431 36.44 54.66 -21.85
N LEU A 432 37.08 53.91 -20.97
CA LEU A 432 38.54 53.94 -20.80
C LEU A 432 39.31 53.69 -22.10
N LEU A 433 38.85 52.68 -22.88
CA LEU A 433 39.45 52.37 -24.19
C LEU A 433 39.29 53.52 -25.21
N ARG A 434 38.15 54.20 -25.21
CA ARG A 434 37.94 55.38 -26.08
C ARG A 434 38.78 56.58 -25.64
N ASP A 435 38.85 56.86 -24.34
CA ASP A 435 39.62 57.99 -23.79
C ASP A 435 41.12 57.75 -23.97
N SER A 436 41.60 56.51 -23.93
CA SER A 436 43.02 56.16 -24.18
C SER A 436 43.47 56.29 -25.64
N GLN A 437 42.52 56.32 -26.59
CA GLN A 437 42.79 56.50 -28.03
C GLN A 437 42.64 57.93 -28.50
N GLY A 438 42.19 58.86 -27.64
CA GLY A 438 41.99 60.26 -27.93
C GLY A 438 43.25 61.08 -27.83
N LEU A 439 43.32 62.22 -28.56
CA LEU A 439 44.47 63.15 -28.60
C LEU A 439 44.76 63.90 -27.29
N ASN A 440 43.84 63.82 -26.32
CA ASN A 440 43.96 64.46 -24.98
C ASN A 440 43.97 63.39 -23.85
N PHE A 441 45.05 62.67 -23.72
CA PHE A 441 45.27 61.70 -22.66
C PHE A 441 45.56 62.42 -21.32
N GLN A 442 44.61 62.34 -20.36
CA GLN A 442 44.80 62.85 -18.99
C GLN A 442 44.98 61.67 -18.01
N PRO A 443 46.21 61.45 -17.48
CA PRO A 443 46.51 60.31 -16.61
C PRO A 443 45.65 60.23 -15.34
N GLU A 444 45.28 61.38 -14.79
CA GLU A 444 44.44 61.47 -13.57
C GLU A 444 43.03 60.94 -13.79
N LEU A 445 42.43 61.25 -14.95
CA LEU A 445 41.08 60.80 -15.30
C LEU A 445 41.04 59.27 -15.56
N VAL A 446 42.12 58.75 -16.11
CA VAL A 446 42.28 57.30 -16.34
C VAL A 446 42.42 56.54 -15.03
N SER A 447 43.17 57.11 -14.07
CA SER A 447 43.33 56.51 -12.73
C SER A 447 42.01 56.48 -11.96
N GLU A 448 41.20 57.56 -12.04
CA GLU A 448 39.88 57.61 -11.40
C GLU A 448 38.92 56.56 -11.99
N LYS A 449 38.86 56.41 -13.31
CA LYS A 449 38.04 55.41 -13.98
C LYS A 449 38.51 53.97 -13.74
N LEU A 450 39.81 53.73 -13.60
CA LEU A 450 40.32 52.44 -13.19
C LEU A 450 39.91 52.06 -11.77
N LEU A 451 39.95 53.03 -10.84
CA LEU A 451 39.44 52.84 -9.47
C LEU A 451 37.94 52.61 -9.44
N GLN A 452 37.19 53.24 -10.37
CA GLN A 452 35.76 52.98 -10.52
C GLN A 452 35.51 51.56 -11.03
N LEU A 453 36.24 51.09 -12.05
CA LEU A 453 36.17 49.73 -12.60
C LEU A 453 36.48 48.67 -11.53
N ASP A 454 37.55 48.88 -10.73
CA ASP A 454 37.87 48.01 -9.61
C ASP A 454 36.74 47.90 -8.60
N ARG A 455 36.12 49.01 -8.23
CA ARG A 455 34.95 49.02 -7.32
C ARG A 455 33.74 48.31 -7.89
N GLU A 456 33.44 48.50 -9.18
CA GLU A 456 32.34 47.83 -9.88
C GLU A 456 32.58 46.32 -9.97
N LEU A 457 33.77 45.87 -10.30
CA LEU A 457 34.15 44.46 -10.35
C LEU A 457 34.12 43.81 -8.97
N ARG A 458 34.60 44.48 -7.94
CA ARG A 458 34.48 43.98 -6.54
C ARG A 458 33.03 43.90 -6.09
N GLY A 459 32.18 44.81 -6.52
CA GLY A 459 30.75 44.77 -6.24
C GLY A 459 30.07 43.53 -6.86
N VAL A 460 30.38 43.21 -8.12
CA VAL A 460 29.88 42.01 -8.79
C VAL A 460 30.40 40.74 -8.11
N TYR A 461 31.72 40.69 -7.82
CA TYR A 461 32.32 39.56 -7.13
C TYR A 461 31.70 39.31 -5.75
N GLN A 462 31.51 40.38 -4.94
CA GLN A 462 30.86 40.28 -3.64
C GLN A 462 29.43 39.78 -3.76
N TYR A 463 28.67 40.24 -4.78
CA TYR A 463 27.31 39.79 -5.00
C TYR A 463 27.25 38.29 -5.35
N ILE A 464 28.08 37.83 -6.29
CA ILE A 464 28.17 36.41 -6.67
C ILE A 464 28.56 35.56 -5.46
N GLN A 465 29.54 36.02 -4.69
CA GLN A 465 30.00 35.33 -3.50
C GLN A 465 28.89 35.24 -2.43
N GLN A 466 28.15 36.32 -2.23
CA GLN A 466 27.02 36.36 -1.29
C GLN A 466 25.87 35.42 -1.69
N GLU A 467 25.54 35.33 -2.97
CA GLU A 467 24.45 34.47 -3.48
C GLU A 467 24.88 33.00 -3.64
N THR A 468 26.12 32.72 -4.01
CA THR A 468 26.60 31.34 -4.23
C THR A 468 26.92 30.60 -2.92
N ILE A 469 27.26 31.33 -1.84
CA ILE A 469 27.62 30.76 -0.53
C ILE A 469 26.38 30.69 0.42
N THR A 470 25.19 31.05 -0.06
CA THR A 470 23.98 31.14 0.75
C THR A 470 23.32 29.78 1.04
N GLU A 471 23.91 28.66 0.63
CA GLU A 471 23.52 27.32 1.05
C GLU A 471 24.21 26.96 2.38
N GLY A 472 23.56 27.27 3.51
CA GLY A 472 24.05 26.90 4.83
C GLY A 472 23.57 27.81 5.95
N ASP A 473 23.84 27.38 7.18
CA ASP A 473 23.47 28.06 8.43
C ASP A 473 24.38 29.28 8.75
N SER A 474 25.02 29.92 7.77
CA SER A 474 25.95 31.02 7.96
C SER A 474 25.74 32.16 6.97
N ILE A 475 26.23 33.36 7.36
CA ILE A 475 26.27 34.59 6.52
C ILE A 475 27.67 35.18 6.57
N TYR A 476 28.11 35.80 5.48
CA TYR A 476 29.33 36.59 5.46
C TYR A 476 29.01 38.10 5.54
N VAL A 477 29.69 38.80 6.47
CA VAL A 477 29.62 40.23 6.64
C VAL A 477 31.03 40.79 6.51
N GLY A 478 31.35 41.33 5.31
CA GLY A 478 32.77 41.56 4.93
C GLY A 478 33.52 40.20 4.89
N ASP A 479 34.65 40.16 5.56
CA ASP A 479 35.52 38.96 5.62
C ASP A 479 35.15 38.04 6.80
N THR A 480 34.11 38.39 7.60
CA THR A 480 33.72 37.62 8.79
C THR A 480 32.58 36.68 8.48
N LYS A 481 32.80 35.39 8.71
CA LYS A 481 31.76 34.33 8.65
C LYS A 481 31.00 34.30 10.00
N ILE A 482 29.69 34.45 9.96
CA ILE A 482 28.80 34.46 11.12
C ILE A 482 27.86 33.27 11.03
N ASP A 483 27.84 32.43 12.07
CA ASP A 483 26.94 31.29 12.18
C ASP A 483 25.56 31.75 12.66
N LEU A 484 24.52 31.49 11.83
CA LEU A 484 23.12 31.84 12.10
C LEU A 484 22.43 30.92 13.12
N GLN A 485 23.06 29.83 13.54
CA GLN A 485 22.54 28.99 14.62
C GLN A 485 22.74 29.62 16.00
N ASN A 486 23.68 30.55 16.13
CA ASN A 486 23.94 31.29 17.37
C ASN A 486 22.72 32.13 17.83
N PRO A 487 22.67 32.57 19.11
CA PRO A 487 21.66 33.48 19.60
C PRO A 487 21.59 34.76 18.76
N THR A 488 20.37 35.22 18.44
CA THR A 488 20.17 36.38 17.56
C THR A 488 20.90 37.65 18.04
N LYS A 489 20.98 37.83 19.36
CA LYS A 489 21.75 38.90 19.98
C LYS A 489 23.23 38.88 19.57
N GLU A 490 23.87 37.73 19.65
CA GLU A 490 25.28 37.52 19.29
C GLU A 490 25.50 37.73 17.80
N ILE A 491 24.62 37.20 16.96
CA ILE A 491 24.66 37.35 15.51
C ILE A 491 24.63 38.83 15.14
N LEU A 492 23.63 39.58 15.66
CA LEU A 492 23.48 41.01 15.34
C LEU A 492 24.65 41.86 15.89
N TYR A 493 25.20 41.50 17.04
CA TYR A 493 26.41 42.16 17.58
C TYR A 493 27.63 41.88 16.69
N GLN A 494 27.83 40.67 16.17
CA GLN A 494 28.91 40.36 15.25
C GLN A 494 28.76 41.14 13.93
N VAL A 495 27.53 41.24 13.39
CA VAL A 495 27.25 42.08 12.21
C VAL A 495 27.64 43.54 12.47
N TYR A 496 27.23 44.11 13.61
CA TYR A 496 27.61 45.47 14.00
C TYR A 496 29.13 45.62 14.07
N SER A 497 29.82 44.75 14.79
CA SER A 497 31.27 44.80 14.98
C SER A 497 32.04 44.69 13.67
N SER A 498 31.66 43.78 12.79
CA SER A 498 32.32 43.60 11.47
C SER A 498 32.02 44.77 10.51
N THR A 499 30.84 45.40 10.64
CA THR A 499 30.47 46.50 9.75
C THR A 499 31.13 47.83 10.16
N ILE A 500 31.21 48.11 11.46
CA ILE A 500 31.72 49.38 11.95
C ILE A 500 33.26 49.53 11.80
N THR A 501 33.95 48.41 11.59
CA THR A 501 35.41 48.39 11.35
C THR A 501 35.79 48.61 9.89
N ARG A 502 34.82 48.69 8.98
CA ARG A 502 35.06 48.92 7.56
C ARG A 502 35.52 50.33 7.30
N ASP A 503 36.37 50.50 6.29
CA ASP A 503 36.89 51.83 5.89
C ASP A 503 35.85 52.61 5.09
N PHE A 504 34.87 53.22 5.82
CA PHE A 504 33.88 54.14 5.27
C PHE A 504 34.22 55.59 5.68
N PRO A 505 34.00 56.58 4.78
CA PRO A 505 34.43 57.96 4.99
C PRO A 505 33.95 58.58 6.31
N PHE A 506 32.72 58.23 6.74
CA PHE A 506 32.11 58.84 7.93
C PHE A 506 32.21 58.00 9.19
N PHE A 507 32.79 56.80 9.15
CA PHE A 507 33.06 56.05 10.38
C PHE A 507 34.27 56.57 11.15
N SER A 508 35.23 57.20 10.46
CA SER A 508 36.38 57.84 11.08
C SER A 508 35.99 59.12 11.90
N THR A 509 34.86 59.75 11.60
CA THR A 509 34.37 60.94 12.30
C THR A 509 33.57 60.64 13.58
N LEU A 510 33.21 59.34 13.83
CA LEU A 510 32.42 58.91 14.99
C LEU A 510 33.21 59.05 16.29
N LYS A 511 32.74 59.96 17.16
CA LYS A 511 33.29 60.17 18.52
C LYS A 511 32.58 59.35 19.57
N PHE A 512 31.24 59.13 19.42
CA PHE A 512 30.41 58.42 20.38
C PHE A 512 29.66 57.30 19.69
N LYS A 513 29.83 56.05 20.19
CA LYS A 513 29.13 54.84 19.74
C LYS A 513 28.32 54.29 20.92
N ILE A 514 26.98 54.44 20.88
CA ILE A 514 26.06 53.93 21.90
C ILE A 514 25.44 52.66 21.36
N VAL A 515 25.75 51.55 22.00
CA VAL A 515 25.38 50.21 21.51
C VAL A 515 24.62 49.50 22.61
N LYS A 516 23.44 48.99 22.28
CA LYS A 516 22.62 48.20 23.17
C LYS A 516 22.04 47.01 22.44
N PHE A 517 22.51 45.80 22.77
CA PHE A 517 21.98 44.56 22.23
C PHE A 517 21.41 43.76 23.40
N GLU A 518 20.11 43.58 23.45
CA GLU A 518 19.38 42.72 24.38
C GLU A 518 18.77 41.53 23.66
N ASP A 519 18.32 40.54 24.43
CA ASP A 519 17.68 39.38 23.85
C ASP A 519 16.33 39.76 23.26
N ILE A 520 16.17 39.53 21.97
CA ILE A 520 14.92 39.67 21.23
C ILE A 520 14.22 38.32 21.11
N ASP A 521 12.89 38.32 20.98
CA ASP A 521 12.15 37.11 20.81
C ASP A 521 12.47 36.45 19.46
N SER A 522 13.24 35.37 19.51
CA SER A 522 13.71 34.61 18.33
C SER A 522 12.85 33.43 17.96
N ARG A 523 11.71 33.15 18.66
CA ARG A 523 10.88 31.96 18.45
C ARG A 523 10.28 31.85 17.05
N GLN A 524 10.11 32.95 16.36
CA GLN A 524 9.62 32.98 14.96
C GLN A 524 10.73 33.22 13.93
N LEU A 525 11.98 33.39 14.35
CA LEU A 525 13.08 33.69 13.45
C LEU A 525 13.66 32.40 12.88
N THR A 526 13.27 32.07 11.66
CA THR A 526 13.95 31.05 10.84
C THR A 526 15.36 31.53 10.47
N ILE A 527 16.23 30.62 10.03
CA ILE A 527 17.58 30.97 9.56
C ILE A 527 17.53 32.05 8.48
N ASP A 528 16.59 31.98 7.54
CA ASP A 528 16.43 32.99 6.48
C ASP A 528 15.99 34.33 7.04
N ARG A 529 15.11 34.38 8.03
CA ARG A 529 14.73 35.63 8.71
C ARG A 529 15.89 36.21 9.49
N LYS A 530 16.70 35.39 10.19
CA LYS A 530 17.92 35.85 10.85
C LYS A 530 18.89 36.46 9.84
N ARG A 531 19.09 35.80 8.70
CA ARG A 531 19.92 36.26 7.58
C ARG A 531 19.47 37.64 7.08
N ASN A 532 18.17 37.81 6.85
CA ASN A 532 17.59 39.05 6.40
C ASN A 532 17.72 40.18 7.44
N LEU A 533 17.62 39.86 8.75
CA LEU A 533 17.89 40.80 9.84
C LEU A 533 19.37 41.26 9.85
N CYS A 534 20.30 40.34 9.60
CA CYS A 534 21.72 40.67 9.47
C CYS A 534 21.97 41.64 8.31
N ARG A 535 21.39 41.34 7.13
CA ARG A 535 21.50 42.21 5.94
C ARG A 535 20.87 43.58 6.19
N PHE A 536 19.72 43.65 6.87
CA PHE A 536 19.10 44.93 7.25
C PHE A 536 20.03 45.79 8.14
N LEU A 537 20.61 45.18 9.18
CA LEU A 537 21.51 45.90 10.10
C LEU A 537 22.79 46.33 9.39
N GLU A 538 23.40 45.46 8.58
CA GLU A 538 24.58 45.78 7.78
C GLU A 538 24.32 46.94 6.82
N GLU A 539 23.23 46.88 6.05
CA GLU A 539 22.87 47.94 5.09
C GLU A 539 22.60 49.29 5.79
N ALA A 540 21.88 49.26 6.90
CA ALA A 540 21.61 50.50 7.66
C ALA A 540 22.90 51.15 8.20
N LEU A 541 23.84 50.33 8.69
CA LEU A 541 25.15 50.82 9.15
C LEU A 541 26.02 51.30 7.98
N CYS A 542 26.05 50.59 6.86
CA CYS A 542 26.75 51.03 5.66
C CYS A 542 26.22 52.35 5.14
N ASN A 543 24.91 52.59 5.22
CA ASN A 543 24.30 53.87 4.84
C ASN A 543 24.77 55.01 5.73
N VAL A 544 24.96 54.79 7.04
CA VAL A 544 25.57 55.80 7.94
C VAL A 544 27.01 56.07 7.54
N GLY A 545 27.83 55.01 7.32
CA GLY A 545 29.24 55.13 6.96
C GLY A 545 29.48 55.82 5.61
N LYS A 546 28.54 55.69 4.67
CA LYS A 546 28.66 56.25 3.30
C LYS A 546 28.03 57.64 3.14
N HIS A 547 26.95 57.95 3.91
CA HIS A 547 26.07 59.09 3.59
C HIS A 547 25.82 60.06 4.75
N ALA A 548 26.15 59.73 6.01
CA ALA A 548 25.88 60.58 7.14
C ALA A 548 26.97 61.67 7.31
N VAL A 549 26.92 62.70 6.48
CA VAL A 549 27.86 63.81 6.53
C VAL A 549 27.86 64.45 7.91
N GLY A 550 29.04 64.67 8.50
CA GLY A 550 29.21 65.28 9.79
C GLY A 550 28.76 64.48 11.00
N VAL A 551 28.58 63.16 10.84
CA VAL A 551 28.20 62.26 11.94
C VAL A 551 29.30 62.18 12.98
N THR A 552 28.93 62.41 14.24
CA THR A 552 29.80 62.25 15.42
C THR A 552 29.26 61.25 16.45
N ARG A 553 27.98 60.93 16.37
CA ARG A 553 27.29 59.99 17.25
C ARG A 553 26.49 58.99 16.47
N LEU A 554 26.71 57.70 16.76
CA LEU A 554 25.91 56.58 16.29
C LEU A 554 25.31 55.86 17.49
N LYS A 555 23.99 55.58 17.43
CA LYS A 555 23.28 54.78 18.43
C LYS A 555 22.64 53.57 17.72
N VAL A 556 22.99 52.36 18.16
CA VAL A 556 22.42 51.11 17.65
C VAL A 556 21.74 50.40 18.81
N VAL A 557 20.45 50.12 18.67
CA VAL A 557 19.65 49.49 19.70
C VAL A 557 18.92 48.28 19.10
N CYS A 558 19.16 47.12 19.66
CA CYS A 558 18.41 45.89 19.39
C CYS A 558 17.85 45.42 20.73
N MET A 559 16.52 45.51 20.92
CA MET A 559 15.90 45.19 22.19
C MET A 559 14.44 44.78 22.01
N ARG A 560 13.88 44.23 23.06
CA ARG A 560 12.44 43.99 23.20
C ARG A 560 11.84 45.07 24.08
N GLU A 561 10.88 45.80 23.53
CA GLU A 561 10.13 46.82 24.25
C GLU A 561 8.65 46.44 24.30
N LYS A 562 8.13 46.15 25.51
CA LYS A 562 6.77 45.61 25.71
C LYS A 562 6.56 44.33 24.86
N ASP A 563 5.66 44.40 23.88
CA ASP A 563 5.30 43.27 23.00
C ASP A 563 5.93 43.37 21.61
N ARG A 564 6.98 44.18 21.42
CA ARG A 564 7.66 44.39 20.15
C ARG A 564 9.16 44.17 20.25
N ASN A 565 9.73 43.51 19.26
CA ASN A 565 11.16 43.51 19.00
C ASN A 565 11.48 44.77 18.15
N ILE A 566 12.58 45.43 18.45
CA ILE A 566 12.99 46.68 17.79
C ILE A 566 14.48 46.59 17.44
N ILE A 567 14.81 46.91 16.19
CA ILE A 567 16.17 47.21 15.75
C ILE A 567 16.16 48.66 15.27
N ARG A 568 16.91 49.53 15.94
CA ARG A 568 16.96 50.97 15.65
C ARG A 568 18.40 51.43 15.51
N ILE A 569 18.67 52.08 14.38
CA ILE A 569 19.95 52.72 14.07
C ILE A 569 19.68 54.22 13.95
N GLU A 570 20.38 55.02 14.74
CA GLU A 570 20.20 56.47 14.84
C GLU A 570 21.56 57.18 14.73
N ASP A 571 21.69 58.11 13.79
CA ASP A 571 22.84 58.97 13.62
C ASP A 571 22.50 60.45 13.92
N ASN A 572 23.52 61.29 14.05
CA ASN A 572 23.37 62.73 14.21
C ASN A 572 24.00 63.52 13.03
N GLY A 573 24.11 62.92 11.86
CA GLY A 573 24.56 63.57 10.64
C GLY A 573 23.59 64.62 10.13
N GLU A 574 23.81 65.15 8.93
CA GLU A 574 22.95 66.26 8.35
C GLU A 574 21.51 65.80 8.09
N GLY A 575 21.21 64.49 8.15
CA GLY A 575 19.89 63.92 7.91
C GLY A 575 19.55 63.72 6.43
N ILE A 576 18.32 63.30 6.15
CA ILE A 576 17.84 63.09 4.79
C ILE A 576 17.36 64.45 4.27
N ILE A 577 18.01 65.00 3.25
CA ILE A 577 17.58 66.24 2.58
C ILE A 577 16.26 65.91 1.87
N SER A 578 15.16 66.45 2.37
CA SER A 578 13.85 66.37 1.75
C SER A 578 13.79 67.27 0.51
N ALA A 579 14.26 66.83 -0.62
CA ALA A 579 13.95 67.40 -1.92
C ALA A 579 12.89 66.54 -2.60
N SER A 580 11.63 67.04 -2.57
CA SER A 580 10.46 66.58 -3.33
C SER A 580 9.97 65.11 -3.13
N GLU A 581 8.68 64.93 -3.12
CA GLU A 581 7.86 63.70 -2.90
C GLU A 581 8.11 62.51 -3.85
N ARG A 582 9.27 62.44 -4.53
CA ARG A 582 9.65 61.34 -5.39
C ARG A 582 11.10 60.91 -5.11
N VAL A 583 11.34 60.38 -3.89
CA VAL A 583 12.58 59.63 -3.66
C VAL A 583 12.49 58.33 -4.44
N PRO A 584 13.42 58.01 -5.37
CA PRO A 584 13.49 56.68 -5.95
C PRO A 584 13.68 55.68 -4.80
N LYS A 585 12.77 54.71 -4.63
CA LYS A 585 12.90 53.65 -3.63
C LYS A 585 14.16 52.87 -3.92
N GLY A 586 15.28 53.19 -3.28
CA GLY A 586 16.50 52.43 -3.40
C GLY A 586 16.29 50.98 -3.01
N ARG A 587 17.08 50.09 -3.56
CA ARG A 587 16.96 48.60 -3.37
C ARG A 587 16.92 48.21 -1.89
N GLY A 588 17.75 48.84 -1.02
CA GLY A 588 17.79 48.56 0.42
C GLY A 588 16.48 48.94 1.13
N THR A 589 15.79 50.03 0.71
CA THR A 589 14.48 50.40 1.27
C THR A 589 13.40 49.40 0.92
N LYS A 590 13.41 48.84 -0.31
CA LYS A 590 12.49 47.80 -0.72
C LYS A 590 12.70 46.51 0.08
N GLN A 591 13.93 46.09 0.23
CA GLN A 591 14.29 44.88 1.02
C GLN A 591 13.88 45.04 2.50
N SER A 592 14.04 46.23 3.09
CA SER A 592 13.61 46.51 4.47
C SER A 592 12.09 46.47 4.64
N LEU A 593 11.34 46.95 3.65
CA LEU A 593 9.87 46.85 3.63
C LEU A 593 9.38 45.41 3.49
N ASP A 594 9.98 44.63 2.58
CA ASP A 594 9.66 43.24 2.38
C ASP A 594 9.96 42.41 3.65
N LEU A 595 11.08 42.69 4.32
CA LEU A 595 11.42 42.04 5.59
C LEU A 595 10.42 42.40 6.69
N ALA A 596 10.00 43.67 6.80
CA ALA A 596 8.99 44.11 7.76
C ALA A 596 7.67 43.36 7.54
N GLN A 597 7.25 43.20 6.27
CA GLN A 597 6.04 42.43 5.92
C GLN A 597 6.17 40.95 6.30
N GLN A 598 7.33 40.32 6.03
CA GLN A 598 7.59 38.92 6.40
C GLN A 598 7.59 38.65 7.91
N LEU A 599 7.94 39.68 8.71
CA LEU A 599 7.94 39.62 10.16
C LEU A 599 6.59 40.05 10.78
N GLY A 600 5.62 40.50 9.98
CA GLY A 600 4.36 41.06 10.47
C GLY A 600 4.58 42.34 11.24
N GLY A 601 5.56 43.15 10.83
CA GLY A 601 6.02 44.35 11.49
C GLY A 601 6.01 45.58 10.61
N GLU A 602 6.76 46.62 11.01
CA GLU A 602 6.81 47.93 10.37
C GLU A 602 8.28 48.39 10.21
N PHE A 603 8.59 48.98 9.06
CA PHE A 603 9.85 49.66 8.78
C PHE A 603 9.62 51.15 8.66
N LYS A 604 10.44 51.95 9.38
CA LYS A 604 10.42 53.42 9.35
C LYS A 604 11.82 53.96 9.10
N ARG A 605 11.89 54.97 8.23
CA ARG A 605 13.10 55.78 8.02
C ARG A 605 12.72 57.26 7.96
N TYR A 606 13.24 58.07 8.88
CA TYR A 606 12.90 59.48 8.98
C TYR A 606 14.06 60.32 9.50
N SER A 607 14.01 61.66 9.21
CA SER A 607 14.96 62.61 9.73
C SER A 607 14.62 62.98 11.18
N LYS A 608 15.65 63.12 12.01
CA LYS A 608 15.56 63.49 13.41
C LYS A 608 15.76 65.02 13.58
N THR A 609 15.01 65.62 14.48
CA THR A 609 15.21 67.04 14.84
C THR A 609 16.18 67.15 16.01
N PRO A 610 17.22 68.08 16.01
CA PRO A 610 17.48 69.09 14.97
C PRO A 610 18.29 68.51 13.76
N LYS A 611 18.99 67.43 13.90
CA LYS A 611 19.79 66.75 12.82
C LYS A 611 19.88 65.27 13.07
N GLY A 612 20.00 64.47 11.97
CA GLY A 612 20.23 63.02 12.00
C GLY A 612 19.20 62.20 11.26
N THR A 613 19.45 60.90 11.15
CA THR A 613 18.52 59.93 10.56
C THR A 613 18.22 58.83 11.58
N VAL A 614 16.97 58.36 11.60
CA VAL A 614 16.54 57.16 12.30
C VAL A 614 16.06 56.14 11.30
N CYS A 615 16.62 54.93 11.40
CA CYS A 615 16.22 53.73 10.65
C CYS A 615 15.75 52.68 11.66
N GLU A 616 14.47 52.29 11.60
CA GLU A 616 13.85 51.42 12.59
C GLU A 616 13.07 50.29 11.92
N LEU A 617 13.29 49.09 12.39
CA LEU A 617 12.49 47.92 12.09
C LEU A 617 11.89 47.41 13.38
N SER A 618 10.56 47.22 13.42
CA SER A 618 9.86 46.71 14.60
C SER A 618 8.83 45.65 14.21
N TRP A 619 8.69 44.61 15.04
CA TRP A 619 7.71 43.54 14.83
C TRP A 619 7.24 42.95 16.17
N PHE A 620 6.06 42.32 16.18
CA PHE A 620 5.49 41.75 17.41
C PHE A 620 6.34 40.59 17.95
N SER A 621 6.54 40.56 19.26
CA SER A 621 7.05 39.38 19.97
C SER A 621 5.89 38.42 20.26
N VAL A 622 6.06 37.14 20.13
CA VAL A 622 5.05 36.09 20.36
C VAL A 622 5.19 35.46 21.73
#